data_7c8604f0b334f748b5b2f57b6539cb8d
#
_entry.id   7c8604f0b334f748b5b2f57b6539cb8d
#
_cell.length_a   1.000
_cell.length_b   1.000
_cell.length_c   1.000
_cell.angle_alpha   90.00
_cell.angle_beta   90.00
_cell.angle_gamma   90.00
#
_symmetry.space_group_name_H-M   'P 1'
#
loop_
_entity.id
_entity.type
_entity.pdbx_description
1 polymer ?
#
loop_
_entity_poly.entity_id
_entity_poly.type
_entity_poly.pdbx_seq_one_letter_code
_entity_poly.pdbx_strand_id
1 'polypeptide(L)'
;GFQALYNNTTGNNNTGIGANSLENNTTGIDNTALGDKSLFSNSTGSWNTASGSRALLFNTTGTGNTAMGHTTLNNNTTGIDNTAQGFQALFSNTTGHHNTAIGANALALNTEGNNNSVIGNRSLFSNTTGSENVSIGTSALENIPSGTGNTVIGYGAQSLANTEIHFNTVIGQHAGKNNKGWWTTIVGENAGMNNEGAGSVFVGSKAGMKNTTAYGNTFVGDNAGRENTTGQYNSFIGNHTGAVNTIGSENTATGLNALGSNTTGSWNTATGAFALTKNTIGTGNTSIGYSASNGNTGGIDNTAMGFQTLFWNSTGYRNTAIGAYAMQNTLSIENSALGYGASYLNTTGSSNTAFGSYALFNNVSGNGNTGLGYLADVAANNLSNATAIGFAATVNASNKVRIGNALVTTIEGQVAYTFPSDGRFKTNVTETIKGLEFIMRLRPVAYNFQTKNYDAFINADLKEKPTFASKVDYTESENLRHNGFIAQEVEQAAREAGYEFDGVIVPRTNKEAYSLSYSQFVVPLVKAVQEQHAIIEKQQKLIDQLLKRVEALEKK
;
A
#
# COMPACT_ATOMS: atom_id res chain seq x y z
N GLY A 1 -63.71 17.35 -39.13
CA GLY A 1 -62.97 17.86 -40.30
C GLY A 1 -63.38 17.12 -41.57
N PHE A 2 -62.80 17.49 -42.72
CA PHE A 2 -63.02 16.79 -43.99
C PHE A 2 -62.56 15.33 -43.81
N GLN A 3 -63.45 14.34 -44.16
CA GLN A 3 -63.26 12.89 -44.01
C GLN A 3 -62.85 12.38 -42.60
N ALA A 4 -63.12 13.15 -41.53
CA ALA A 4 -62.91 12.62 -40.17
C ALA A 4 -63.88 11.46 -39.89
N LEU A 5 -63.32 10.30 -39.34
CA LEU A 5 -64.05 9.07 -39.04
C LEU A 5 -64.82 8.49 -40.26
N TYR A 6 -64.34 8.72 -41.48
CA TYR A 6 -65.05 8.39 -42.71
C TYR A 6 -65.43 6.90 -42.86
N ASN A 7 -64.46 5.99 -42.52
CA ASN A 7 -64.63 4.55 -42.62
C ASN A 7 -65.04 3.88 -41.29
N ASN A 8 -65.44 4.64 -40.25
CA ASN A 8 -65.82 4.07 -38.97
C ASN A 8 -67.13 3.22 -39.11
N THR A 9 -67.10 1.95 -38.78
CA THR A 9 -68.17 1.01 -38.93
C THR A 9 -68.88 0.69 -37.61
N THR A 10 -68.21 0.09 -36.66
CA THR A 10 -68.74 -0.32 -35.35
C THR A 10 -67.96 0.29 -34.17
N GLY A 11 -66.95 1.09 -34.43
CA GLY A 11 -66.16 1.73 -33.39
C GLY A 11 -66.92 2.76 -32.61
N ASN A 12 -66.92 2.68 -31.28
CA ASN A 12 -67.66 3.56 -30.38
C ASN A 12 -66.76 4.54 -29.63
N ASN A 13 -67.28 5.64 -29.13
CA ASN A 13 -66.65 6.63 -28.28
C ASN A 13 -65.39 7.28 -28.91
N ASN A 14 -65.28 7.32 -30.24
CA ASN A 14 -64.15 7.93 -30.94
C ASN A 14 -64.34 9.42 -31.15
N THR A 15 -63.35 10.24 -30.92
CA THR A 15 -63.35 11.68 -31.19
C THR A 15 -62.33 12.02 -32.28
N GLY A 16 -62.75 12.54 -33.42
CA GLY A 16 -61.92 12.94 -34.56
C GLY A 16 -62.08 14.43 -34.90
N ILE A 17 -61.10 15.27 -34.65
CA ILE A 17 -61.10 16.71 -34.95
C ILE A 17 -59.84 17.03 -35.82
N GLY A 18 -60.11 17.36 -37.07
CA GLY A 18 -59.05 17.63 -38.09
C GLY A 18 -59.37 16.97 -39.43
N ALA A 19 -58.78 17.42 -40.56
CA ALA A 19 -58.92 16.75 -41.84
C ALA A 19 -58.33 15.34 -41.77
N ASN A 20 -59.12 14.35 -42.28
CA ASN A 20 -58.71 12.94 -42.32
C ASN A 20 -58.33 12.32 -40.95
N SER A 21 -58.73 12.87 -39.81
CA SER A 21 -58.53 12.30 -38.48
C SER A 21 -59.39 11.03 -38.33
N LEU A 22 -58.69 9.87 -37.85
CA LEU A 22 -59.38 8.55 -37.74
C LEU A 22 -60.10 8.10 -39.02
N GLU A 23 -59.63 8.53 -40.19
CA GLU A 23 -60.32 8.26 -41.46
C GLU A 23 -60.57 6.76 -41.69
N ASN A 24 -59.58 5.90 -41.42
CA ASN A 24 -59.68 4.46 -41.68
C ASN A 24 -60.05 3.62 -40.46
N ASN A 25 -60.50 4.23 -39.36
CA ASN A 25 -60.99 3.47 -38.21
C ASN A 25 -62.21 2.61 -38.61
N THR A 26 -62.18 1.32 -38.29
CA THR A 26 -63.31 0.43 -38.56
C THR A 26 -64.04 -0.02 -37.29
N THR A 27 -63.31 -0.69 -36.37
CA THR A 27 -63.88 -1.24 -35.15
C THR A 27 -63.20 -0.71 -33.88
N GLY A 28 -62.13 0.10 -33.98
CA GLY A 28 -61.42 0.68 -32.84
C GLY A 28 -62.30 1.55 -31.99
N ILE A 29 -62.17 1.44 -30.67
CA ILE A 29 -63.03 2.18 -29.69
C ILE A 29 -62.21 3.10 -28.80
N ASP A 30 -62.90 4.12 -28.24
CA ASP A 30 -62.29 5.02 -27.25
C ASP A 30 -61.02 5.75 -27.73
N ASN A 31 -60.90 6.08 -29.01
CA ASN A 31 -59.76 6.82 -29.58
C ASN A 31 -60.07 8.34 -29.63
N THR A 32 -59.10 9.16 -29.30
CA THR A 32 -59.10 10.61 -29.45
C THR A 32 -58.06 11.07 -30.45
N ALA A 33 -58.46 11.69 -31.55
CA ALA A 33 -57.60 12.20 -32.60
C ALA A 33 -57.83 13.70 -32.82
N LEU A 34 -56.86 14.53 -32.54
CA LEU A 34 -56.89 15.99 -32.72
C LEU A 34 -55.73 16.43 -33.64
N GLY A 35 -56.02 16.80 -34.88
CA GLY A 35 -55.05 17.24 -35.87
C GLY A 35 -55.27 16.64 -37.25
N ASP A 36 -54.66 17.27 -38.29
CA ASP A 36 -54.66 16.74 -39.65
C ASP A 36 -54.01 15.36 -39.70
N LYS A 37 -54.72 14.34 -40.22
CA LYS A 37 -54.29 12.95 -40.35
C LYS A 37 -53.82 12.29 -39.04
N SER A 38 -54.28 12.75 -37.88
CA SER A 38 -54.05 12.04 -36.62
C SER A 38 -54.82 10.70 -36.61
N LEU A 39 -54.14 9.57 -36.22
CA LEU A 39 -54.65 8.19 -36.28
C LEU A 39 -55.26 7.82 -37.65
N PHE A 40 -54.72 8.32 -38.74
CA PHE A 40 -55.27 8.16 -40.10
C PHE A 40 -55.50 6.70 -40.49
N SER A 41 -54.51 5.83 -40.27
CA SER A 41 -54.52 4.42 -40.67
C SER A 41 -55.07 3.46 -39.61
N ASN A 42 -55.58 3.98 -38.46
CA ASN A 42 -56.11 3.13 -37.41
C ASN A 42 -57.24 2.27 -37.93
N SER A 43 -57.20 0.98 -37.77
CA SER A 43 -58.25 0.06 -38.17
C SER A 43 -59.04 -0.49 -36.98
N THR A 44 -58.35 -1.20 -36.09
CA THR A 44 -58.94 -1.86 -34.91
C THR A 44 -58.34 -1.40 -33.59
N GLY A 45 -57.28 -0.55 -33.63
CA GLY A 45 -56.58 -0.03 -32.43
C GLY A 45 -57.55 0.78 -31.55
N SER A 46 -57.48 0.59 -30.23
CA SER A 46 -58.37 1.20 -29.25
C SER A 46 -57.61 1.94 -28.16
N TRP A 47 -58.27 2.85 -27.45
CA TRP A 47 -57.70 3.65 -26.34
C TRP A 47 -56.48 4.49 -26.74
N ASN A 48 -56.36 4.90 -27.99
CA ASN A 48 -55.26 5.75 -28.45
C ASN A 48 -55.66 7.25 -28.33
N THR A 49 -54.71 8.05 -27.87
CA THR A 49 -54.85 9.52 -27.86
C THR A 49 -53.78 10.13 -28.76
N ALA A 50 -54.16 10.79 -29.82
CA ALA A 50 -53.27 11.47 -30.77
C ALA A 50 -53.62 12.95 -30.87
N SER A 51 -52.74 13.85 -30.43
CA SER A 51 -52.87 15.30 -30.51
C SER A 51 -51.71 15.91 -31.27
N GLY A 52 -51.94 16.30 -32.51
CA GLY A 52 -50.94 16.86 -33.42
C GLY A 52 -51.15 16.37 -34.86
N SER A 53 -50.70 17.17 -35.84
CA SER A 53 -50.70 16.74 -37.24
C SER A 53 -49.85 15.48 -37.43
N ARG A 54 -50.43 14.45 -38.05
CA ARG A 54 -49.80 13.13 -38.32
C ARG A 54 -49.32 12.37 -37.07
N ALA A 55 -49.86 12.67 -35.90
CA ALA A 55 -49.65 11.85 -34.71
C ALA A 55 -50.29 10.47 -34.90
N LEU A 56 -49.57 9.35 -34.64
CA LEU A 56 -50.01 7.96 -34.87
C LEU A 56 -50.54 7.70 -36.29
N LEU A 57 -49.94 8.35 -37.32
CA LEU A 57 -50.42 8.31 -38.69
C LEU A 57 -50.66 6.88 -39.21
N PHE A 58 -49.71 5.99 -39.00
CA PHE A 58 -49.70 4.61 -39.54
C PHE A 58 -50.12 3.57 -38.50
N ASN A 59 -50.68 3.97 -37.33
CA ASN A 59 -51.21 2.99 -36.38
C ASN A 59 -52.30 2.12 -37.03
N THR A 60 -52.19 0.82 -36.93
CA THR A 60 -53.20 -0.10 -37.49
C THR A 60 -54.01 -0.80 -36.39
N THR A 61 -53.34 -1.59 -35.56
CA THR A 61 -53.96 -2.37 -34.48
C THR A 61 -53.39 -2.01 -33.10
N GLY A 62 -52.42 -1.10 -33.02
CA GLY A 62 -51.79 -0.68 -31.74
C GLY A 62 -52.84 -0.04 -30.81
N THR A 63 -52.76 -0.38 -29.52
CA THR A 63 -53.70 0.06 -28.48
C THR A 63 -53.02 0.79 -27.34
N GLY A 64 -53.72 1.65 -26.62
CA GLY A 64 -53.23 2.31 -25.42
C GLY A 64 -52.13 3.36 -25.65
N ASN A 65 -51.91 3.81 -26.88
CA ASN A 65 -50.84 4.75 -27.18
C ASN A 65 -51.28 6.21 -26.98
N THR A 66 -50.40 7.02 -26.39
CA THR A 66 -50.56 8.46 -26.25
C THR A 66 -49.49 9.20 -27.05
N ALA A 67 -49.88 10.00 -28.04
CA ALA A 67 -49.00 10.76 -28.90
C ALA A 67 -49.36 12.23 -28.92
N MET A 68 -48.49 13.12 -28.43
CA MET A 68 -48.74 14.56 -28.35
C MET A 68 -47.60 15.33 -29.08
N GLY A 69 -47.89 15.87 -30.24
CA GLY A 69 -46.95 16.62 -31.06
C GLY A 69 -47.02 16.26 -32.54
N HIS A 70 -46.35 17.07 -33.38
CA HIS A 70 -46.29 16.85 -34.82
C HIS A 70 -45.50 15.59 -35.16
N THR A 71 -46.04 14.66 -35.94
CA THR A 71 -45.43 13.38 -36.36
C THR A 71 -44.91 12.51 -35.20
N THR A 72 -45.52 12.62 -34.04
CA THR A 72 -45.22 11.78 -32.85
C THR A 72 -45.80 10.38 -33.05
N LEU A 73 -44.99 9.30 -32.74
CA LEU A 73 -45.37 7.90 -32.97
C LEU A 73 -45.89 7.62 -34.39
N ASN A 74 -45.36 8.35 -35.37
CA ASN A 74 -45.89 8.38 -36.73
C ASN A 74 -46.01 6.98 -37.36
N ASN A 75 -44.97 6.15 -37.27
CA ASN A 75 -44.87 4.85 -37.94
C ASN A 75 -45.31 3.67 -37.07
N ASN A 76 -45.92 3.92 -35.91
CA ASN A 76 -46.44 2.83 -35.06
C ASN A 76 -47.43 1.98 -35.87
N THR A 77 -47.28 0.69 -35.89
CA THR A 77 -48.24 -0.20 -36.54
C THR A 77 -49.02 -1.04 -35.53
N THR A 78 -48.33 -1.84 -34.73
CA THR A 78 -48.90 -2.75 -33.74
C THR A 78 -48.42 -2.47 -32.31
N GLY A 79 -47.51 -1.52 -32.13
CA GLY A 79 -46.97 -1.16 -30.79
C GLY A 79 -48.06 -0.72 -29.83
N ILE A 80 -47.98 -1.14 -28.57
CA ILE A 80 -49.00 -0.89 -27.54
C ILE A 80 -48.42 -0.14 -26.34
N ASP A 81 -49.28 0.61 -25.65
CA ASP A 81 -48.98 1.28 -24.38
C ASP A 81 -47.73 2.20 -24.44
N ASN A 82 -47.52 2.88 -25.57
CA ASN A 82 -46.45 3.84 -25.72
C ASN A 82 -46.95 5.26 -25.39
N THR A 83 -46.16 6.04 -24.66
CA THR A 83 -46.39 7.46 -24.39
C THR A 83 -45.31 8.30 -25.06
N ALA A 84 -45.67 9.13 -26.02
CA ALA A 84 -44.74 10.00 -26.70
C ALA A 84 -45.20 11.45 -26.71
N GLN A 85 -44.34 12.38 -26.33
CA GLN A 85 -44.62 13.81 -26.31
C GLN A 85 -43.46 14.62 -26.91
N GLY A 86 -43.70 15.34 -27.96
CA GLY A 86 -42.71 16.19 -28.63
C GLY A 86 -42.66 15.96 -30.13
N PHE A 87 -42.01 16.88 -30.87
CA PHE A 87 -41.76 16.76 -32.30
C PHE A 87 -41.00 15.48 -32.61
N GLN A 88 -41.57 14.58 -33.42
CA GLN A 88 -40.96 13.29 -33.82
C GLN A 88 -40.51 12.36 -32.65
N ALA A 89 -41.09 12.49 -31.47
CA ALA A 89 -40.85 11.51 -30.42
C ALA A 89 -41.40 10.14 -30.85
N LEU A 90 -40.59 9.04 -30.68
CA LEU A 90 -40.88 7.67 -31.12
C LEU A 90 -41.34 7.57 -32.59
N PHE A 91 -40.77 8.41 -33.46
CA PHE A 91 -41.20 8.54 -34.86
C PHE A 91 -41.24 7.22 -35.63
N SER A 92 -40.19 6.40 -35.52
CA SER A 92 -40.00 5.16 -36.30
C SER A 92 -40.54 3.91 -35.63
N ASN A 93 -41.16 4.01 -34.42
CA ASN A 93 -41.65 2.83 -33.73
C ASN A 93 -42.60 2.03 -34.61
N THR A 94 -42.40 0.75 -34.72
CA THR A 94 -43.32 -0.14 -35.47
C THR A 94 -44.07 -1.09 -34.55
N THR A 95 -43.33 -1.91 -33.83
CA THR A 95 -43.87 -2.96 -32.94
C THR A 95 -43.45 -2.77 -31.48
N GLY A 96 -42.57 -1.80 -31.14
CA GLY A 96 -42.13 -1.55 -29.78
C GLY A 96 -43.26 -1.21 -28.81
N HIS A 97 -43.20 -1.75 -27.59
CA HIS A 97 -44.22 -1.64 -26.56
C HIS A 97 -43.73 -0.96 -25.29
N HIS A 98 -44.63 -0.34 -24.52
CA HIS A 98 -44.37 0.21 -23.18
C HIS A 98 -43.22 1.23 -23.14
N ASN A 99 -43.04 2.01 -24.21
CA ASN A 99 -42.02 3.06 -24.25
C ASN A 99 -42.60 4.39 -23.83
N THR A 100 -41.86 5.15 -23.03
CA THR A 100 -42.13 6.55 -22.71
C THR A 100 -41.07 7.44 -23.35
N ALA A 101 -41.44 8.38 -24.21
CA ALA A 101 -40.54 9.30 -24.89
C ALA A 101 -41.04 10.75 -24.80
N ILE A 102 -40.36 11.60 -24.05
CA ILE A 102 -40.69 13.00 -23.85
C ILE A 102 -39.54 13.92 -24.30
N GLY A 103 -39.77 14.69 -25.32
CA GLY A 103 -38.81 15.60 -25.91
C GLY A 103 -38.75 15.51 -27.44
N ALA A 104 -38.26 16.55 -28.10
CA ALA A 104 -38.12 16.53 -29.55
C ALA A 104 -37.10 15.46 -29.96
N ASN A 105 -37.45 14.59 -30.90
CA ASN A 105 -36.64 13.45 -31.37
C ASN A 105 -36.24 12.47 -30.25
N ALA A 106 -36.89 12.43 -29.11
CA ALA A 106 -36.65 11.41 -28.09
C ALA A 106 -37.03 10.03 -28.66
N LEU A 107 -36.09 9.04 -28.57
CA LEU A 107 -36.27 7.65 -29.03
C LEU A 107 -36.75 7.56 -30.50
N ALA A 108 -36.34 8.52 -31.36
CA ALA A 108 -36.97 8.71 -32.67
C ALA A 108 -36.78 7.51 -33.65
N LEU A 109 -35.67 6.80 -33.61
CA LEU A 109 -35.40 5.69 -34.53
C LEU A 109 -35.77 4.31 -33.98
N ASN A 110 -36.38 4.22 -32.79
CA ASN A 110 -36.85 2.94 -32.25
C ASN A 110 -37.80 2.22 -33.20
N THR A 111 -37.56 0.95 -33.44
CA THR A 111 -38.46 0.10 -34.26
C THR A 111 -39.17 -0.94 -33.40
N GLU A 112 -38.43 -1.74 -32.65
CA GLU A 112 -38.88 -2.91 -31.91
C GLU A 112 -38.57 -2.84 -30.40
N GLY A 113 -37.70 -1.89 -29.96
CA GLY A 113 -37.27 -1.77 -28.55
C GLY A 113 -38.45 -1.52 -27.60
N ASN A 114 -38.40 -2.15 -26.42
CA ASN A 114 -39.49 -2.15 -25.45
C ASN A 114 -39.04 -1.60 -24.08
N ASN A 115 -40.02 -1.14 -23.27
CA ASN A 115 -39.79 -0.73 -21.87
C ASN A 115 -38.74 0.38 -21.70
N ASN A 116 -38.56 1.25 -22.68
CA ASN A 116 -37.63 2.38 -22.57
C ASN A 116 -38.30 3.60 -21.95
N SER A 117 -37.68 4.27 -20.99
CA SER A 117 -38.09 5.51 -20.38
C SER A 117 -37.15 6.65 -20.76
N VAL A 118 -37.55 7.54 -21.64
CA VAL A 118 -36.69 8.52 -22.31
C VAL A 118 -37.22 9.95 -22.14
N ILE A 119 -36.40 10.84 -21.58
CA ILE A 119 -36.74 12.25 -21.40
C ILE A 119 -35.59 13.17 -21.87
N GLY A 120 -35.85 14.00 -22.85
CA GLY A 120 -34.84 14.97 -23.33
C GLY A 120 -34.79 15.06 -24.86
N ASN A 121 -34.33 16.19 -25.37
CA ASN A 121 -34.10 16.35 -26.81
C ASN A 121 -33.03 15.38 -27.29
N ARG A 122 -33.31 14.59 -28.36
CA ARG A 122 -32.43 13.58 -28.94
C ARG A 122 -31.90 12.51 -27.93
N SER A 123 -32.55 12.35 -26.79
CA SER A 123 -32.26 11.28 -25.84
C SER A 123 -32.57 9.93 -26.46
N LEU A 124 -31.67 8.95 -26.39
CA LEU A 124 -31.75 7.59 -26.98
C LEU A 124 -32.17 7.63 -28.47
N PHE A 125 -31.69 8.62 -29.21
CA PHE A 125 -32.18 8.93 -30.55
C PHE A 125 -32.01 7.78 -31.54
N SER A 126 -30.82 7.14 -31.58
CA SER A 126 -30.45 6.12 -32.60
C SER A 126 -30.88 4.71 -32.24
N ASN A 127 -31.51 4.50 -31.09
CA ASN A 127 -31.96 3.17 -30.68
C ASN A 127 -32.94 2.57 -31.69
N THR A 128 -32.72 1.31 -32.05
CA THR A 128 -33.63 0.56 -32.95
C THR A 128 -34.31 -0.58 -32.18
N THR A 129 -33.58 -1.44 -31.52
CA THR A 129 -34.05 -2.69 -30.86
C THR A 129 -33.77 -2.74 -29.37
N GLY A 130 -32.94 -1.81 -28.83
CA GLY A 130 -32.56 -1.79 -27.40
C GLY A 130 -33.79 -1.60 -26.47
N SER A 131 -33.77 -2.29 -25.35
CA SER A 131 -34.90 -2.36 -24.40
C SER A 131 -34.45 -2.09 -22.96
N GLU A 132 -35.44 -1.76 -22.10
CA GLU A 132 -35.22 -1.58 -20.65
C GLU A 132 -34.24 -0.45 -20.31
N ASN A 133 -34.16 0.58 -21.14
CA ASN A 133 -33.25 1.69 -20.90
C ASN A 133 -33.95 2.88 -20.25
N VAL A 134 -33.31 3.52 -19.28
CA VAL A 134 -33.67 4.82 -18.74
C VAL A 134 -32.68 5.85 -19.27
N SER A 135 -33.17 6.84 -20.05
CA SER A 135 -32.33 7.88 -20.65
C SER A 135 -32.90 9.26 -20.39
N ILE A 136 -32.27 10.06 -19.53
CA ILE A 136 -32.74 11.38 -19.14
C ILE A 136 -31.66 12.44 -19.38
N GLY A 137 -31.99 13.40 -20.24
CA GLY A 137 -31.09 14.51 -20.59
C GLY A 137 -30.95 14.72 -22.09
N THR A 138 -30.63 15.94 -22.50
CA THR A 138 -30.38 16.23 -23.92
C THR A 138 -29.17 15.40 -24.41
N SER A 139 -29.33 14.69 -25.51
CA SER A 139 -28.35 13.80 -26.11
C SER A 139 -27.80 12.69 -25.17
N ALA A 140 -28.51 12.30 -24.12
CA ALA A 140 -28.16 11.11 -23.36
C ALA A 140 -28.39 9.86 -24.23
N LEU A 141 -27.43 8.91 -24.28
CA LEU A 141 -27.46 7.70 -25.12
C LEU A 141 -27.75 7.99 -26.62
N GLU A 142 -27.41 9.16 -27.15
CA GLU A 142 -27.83 9.60 -28.46
C GLU A 142 -27.50 8.64 -29.60
N ASN A 143 -26.28 8.10 -29.65
CA ASN A 143 -25.76 7.29 -30.75
C ASN A 143 -25.64 5.79 -30.41
N ILE A 144 -26.54 5.25 -29.63
CA ILE A 144 -26.57 3.83 -29.27
C ILE A 144 -27.64 3.11 -30.09
N PRO A 145 -27.28 2.28 -31.09
CA PRO A 145 -28.24 1.64 -31.98
C PRO A 145 -29.01 0.48 -31.31
N SER A 146 -28.36 -0.22 -30.39
CA SER A 146 -28.96 -1.28 -29.59
C SER A 146 -28.28 -1.35 -28.23
N GLY A 147 -28.98 -1.72 -27.20
CA GLY A 147 -28.44 -1.81 -25.85
C GLY A 147 -29.56 -2.02 -24.85
N THR A 148 -29.29 -2.76 -23.78
CA THR A 148 -30.34 -3.16 -22.85
C THR A 148 -29.93 -2.92 -21.41
N GLY A 149 -30.92 -2.48 -20.59
CA GLY A 149 -30.71 -2.36 -19.16
C GLY A 149 -29.83 -1.21 -18.73
N ASN A 150 -29.72 -0.14 -19.53
CA ASN A 150 -28.85 1.01 -19.19
C ASN A 150 -29.67 2.08 -18.45
N THR A 151 -29.12 2.67 -17.41
CA THR A 151 -29.64 3.86 -16.74
C THR A 151 -28.67 5.01 -16.97
N VAL A 152 -29.06 6.01 -17.80
CA VAL A 152 -28.19 7.12 -18.19
C VAL A 152 -28.87 8.44 -17.96
N ILE A 153 -28.29 9.29 -17.12
CA ILE A 153 -28.85 10.59 -16.73
C ILE A 153 -27.78 11.68 -16.85
N GLY A 154 -28.05 12.67 -17.69
CA GLY A 154 -27.17 13.84 -17.83
C GLY A 154 -27.04 14.32 -19.27
N TYR A 155 -26.69 15.60 -19.45
CA TYR A 155 -26.40 16.18 -20.75
C TYR A 155 -25.21 15.46 -21.42
N GLY A 156 -25.42 14.90 -22.61
CA GLY A 156 -24.38 14.21 -23.37
C GLY A 156 -23.76 12.98 -22.68
N ALA A 157 -24.43 12.45 -21.64
CA ALA A 157 -23.97 11.24 -20.98
C ALA A 157 -24.03 10.04 -21.94
N GLN A 158 -22.97 9.25 -22.03
CA GLN A 158 -22.79 8.08 -22.90
C GLN A 158 -23.28 8.31 -24.37
N SER A 159 -23.02 9.50 -24.90
CA SER A 159 -23.65 9.97 -26.15
C SER A 159 -22.97 9.49 -27.43
N LEU A 160 -21.69 9.08 -27.41
CA LEU A 160 -20.87 8.79 -28.60
C LEU A 160 -20.35 7.35 -28.68
N ALA A 161 -20.85 6.42 -27.90
CA ALA A 161 -20.35 5.04 -27.88
C ALA A 161 -20.50 4.33 -29.24
N ASN A 162 -21.56 4.62 -29.98
CA ASN A 162 -21.86 4.05 -31.31
C ASN A 162 -21.66 2.53 -31.45
N THR A 163 -21.90 1.82 -30.37
CA THR A 163 -21.79 0.36 -30.25
C THR A 163 -22.90 -0.15 -29.35
N GLU A 164 -23.11 -1.45 -29.37
CA GLU A 164 -23.99 -2.15 -28.43
C GLU A 164 -23.42 -2.06 -27.00
N ILE A 165 -24.25 -1.67 -26.04
CA ILE A 165 -23.86 -1.51 -24.63
C ILE A 165 -24.93 -2.05 -23.70
N HIS A 166 -24.55 -2.65 -22.57
CA HIS A 166 -25.48 -3.28 -21.65
C HIS A 166 -25.16 -3.00 -20.19
N PHE A 167 -26.22 -2.86 -19.39
CA PHE A 167 -26.19 -2.85 -17.93
C PHE A 167 -25.29 -1.78 -17.31
N ASN A 168 -25.27 -0.60 -17.93
CA ASN A 168 -24.50 0.53 -17.42
C ASN A 168 -25.37 1.46 -16.56
N THR A 169 -24.80 1.99 -15.50
CA THR A 169 -25.36 3.12 -14.74
C THR A 169 -24.46 4.32 -14.93
N VAL A 170 -24.93 5.35 -15.66
CA VAL A 170 -24.12 6.53 -16.01
C VAL A 170 -24.88 7.80 -15.63
N ILE A 171 -24.33 8.57 -14.70
CA ILE A 171 -24.99 9.79 -14.18
C ILE A 171 -24.01 10.96 -14.16
N GLY A 172 -24.34 12.03 -14.86
CA GLY A 172 -23.56 13.27 -14.88
C GLY A 172 -23.35 13.84 -16.28
N GLN A 173 -23.00 15.11 -16.36
CA GLN A 173 -22.69 15.77 -17.62
C GLN A 173 -21.47 15.11 -18.28
N HIS A 174 -21.60 14.67 -19.53
CA HIS A 174 -20.58 13.95 -20.30
C HIS A 174 -19.98 12.71 -19.58
N ALA A 175 -20.63 12.21 -18.55
CA ALA A 175 -20.23 10.95 -17.92
C ALA A 175 -20.25 9.82 -18.96
N GLY A 176 -19.20 9.01 -19.01
CA GLY A 176 -19.07 7.92 -19.97
C GLY A 176 -19.29 8.30 -21.43
N LYS A 177 -18.98 9.53 -21.86
CA LYS A 177 -19.35 10.05 -23.19
C LYS A 177 -19.02 9.08 -24.34
N ASN A 178 -17.85 8.47 -24.31
CA ASN A 178 -17.35 7.46 -25.26
C ASN A 178 -17.34 6.05 -24.65
N ASN A 179 -18.07 5.79 -23.57
CA ASN A 179 -18.03 4.51 -22.88
C ASN A 179 -18.59 3.39 -23.78
N LYS A 180 -17.78 2.37 -24.02
CA LYS A 180 -18.13 1.13 -24.74
C LYS A 180 -18.12 -0.10 -23.82
N GLY A 181 -17.73 0.07 -22.56
CA GLY A 181 -17.72 -1.00 -21.56
C GLY A 181 -19.13 -1.41 -21.12
N TRP A 182 -19.26 -2.65 -20.69
CA TRP A 182 -20.46 -3.22 -20.10
C TRP A 182 -20.31 -3.34 -18.57
N TRP A 183 -21.45 -3.36 -17.85
CA TRP A 183 -21.47 -3.46 -16.38
C TRP A 183 -20.64 -2.36 -15.69
N THR A 184 -20.70 -1.15 -16.21
CA THR A 184 -19.98 -0.01 -15.63
C THR A 184 -20.91 0.84 -14.76
N THR A 185 -20.38 1.36 -13.66
CA THR A 185 -21.03 2.40 -12.86
C THR A 185 -20.21 3.67 -12.95
N ILE A 186 -20.75 4.69 -13.58
CA ILE A 186 -20.07 5.96 -13.86
C ILE A 186 -20.92 7.11 -13.32
N VAL A 187 -20.45 7.80 -12.29
CA VAL A 187 -21.17 8.91 -11.66
C VAL A 187 -20.26 10.12 -11.47
N GLY A 188 -20.58 11.21 -12.13
CA GLY A 188 -19.81 12.46 -12.04
C GLY A 188 -19.56 13.11 -13.40
N GLU A 189 -19.25 14.41 -13.39
CA GLU A 189 -18.91 15.16 -14.60
C GLU A 189 -17.64 14.58 -15.23
N ASN A 190 -17.69 14.25 -16.53
CA ASN A 190 -16.58 13.63 -17.30
C ASN A 190 -16.01 12.34 -16.67
N ALA A 191 -16.66 11.72 -15.71
CA ALA A 191 -16.21 10.42 -15.18
C ALA A 191 -16.22 9.37 -16.29
N GLY A 192 -15.21 8.49 -16.35
CA GLY A 192 -15.12 7.40 -17.31
C GLY A 192 -15.30 7.82 -18.77
N MET A 193 -14.98 9.04 -19.14
CA MET A 193 -15.37 9.66 -20.42
C MET A 193 -14.95 8.84 -21.65
N ASN A 194 -13.80 8.17 -21.60
CA ASN A 194 -13.26 7.37 -22.71
C ASN A 194 -13.20 5.85 -22.42
N ASN A 195 -13.96 5.37 -21.45
CA ASN A 195 -13.88 3.97 -21.02
C ASN A 195 -14.33 3.01 -22.13
N GLU A 196 -13.52 1.97 -22.38
CA GLU A 196 -13.86 0.83 -23.24
C GLU A 196 -13.84 -0.50 -22.44
N GLY A 197 -13.29 -0.49 -21.22
CA GLY A 197 -13.19 -1.65 -20.34
C GLY A 197 -14.49 -1.93 -19.58
N ALA A 198 -14.77 -3.20 -19.34
CA ALA A 198 -15.95 -3.65 -18.61
C ALA A 198 -15.71 -3.71 -17.08
N GLY A 199 -16.80 -3.80 -16.31
CA GLY A 199 -16.76 -4.09 -14.87
C GLY A 199 -16.09 -3.03 -14.00
N SER A 200 -16.08 -1.77 -14.42
CA SER A 200 -15.41 -0.68 -13.70
C SER A 200 -16.41 0.24 -12.98
N VAL A 201 -15.98 0.83 -11.86
CA VAL A 201 -16.73 1.80 -11.06
C VAL A 201 -15.96 3.13 -11.03
N PHE A 202 -16.55 4.20 -11.57
CA PHE A 202 -15.99 5.55 -11.56
C PHE A 202 -16.98 6.52 -10.92
N VAL A 203 -16.69 6.99 -9.71
CA VAL A 203 -17.56 7.89 -8.96
C VAL A 203 -16.80 9.14 -8.53
N GLY A 204 -17.12 10.27 -9.10
CA GLY A 204 -16.46 11.56 -8.86
C GLY A 204 -16.19 12.30 -10.16
N SER A 205 -16.02 13.64 -10.10
CA SER A 205 -15.64 14.42 -11.28
C SER A 205 -14.32 13.91 -11.85
N LYS A 206 -14.28 13.62 -13.16
CA LYS A 206 -13.12 13.12 -13.91
C LYS A 206 -12.51 11.81 -13.37
N ALA A 207 -13.21 11.07 -12.51
CA ALA A 207 -12.76 9.74 -12.08
C ALA A 207 -12.62 8.82 -13.30
N GLY A 208 -11.45 8.21 -13.51
CA GLY A 208 -11.16 7.35 -14.66
C GLY A 208 -11.33 8.00 -16.03
N MET A 209 -11.21 9.32 -16.14
CA MET A 209 -11.55 10.07 -17.36
C MET A 209 -10.85 9.56 -18.63
N LYS A 210 -9.58 9.15 -18.52
CA LYS A 210 -8.78 8.63 -19.64
C LYS A 210 -8.72 7.11 -19.71
N ASN A 211 -9.47 6.40 -18.86
CA ASN A 211 -9.51 4.94 -18.93
C ASN A 211 -9.90 4.51 -20.36
N THR A 212 -9.10 3.63 -20.96
CA THR A 212 -9.40 3.09 -22.28
C THR A 212 -9.81 1.61 -22.14
N THR A 213 -8.92 0.68 -22.42
CA THR A 213 -9.23 -0.75 -22.45
C THR A 213 -9.13 -1.43 -21.07
N ALA A 214 -8.74 -0.69 -20.03
CA ALA A 214 -8.59 -1.24 -18.69
C ALA A 214 -9.94 -1.62 -18.06
N TYR A 215 -10.00 -2.77 -17.41
CA TYR A 215 -11.19 -3.32 -16.78
C TYR A 215 -10.99 -3.57 -15.28
N GLY A 216 -12.09 -3.75 -14.55
CA GLY A 216 -12.05 -4.10 -13.12
C GLY A 216 -11.50 -3.00 -12.21
N ASN A 217 -11.54 -1.74 -12.63
CA ASN A 217 -11.06 -0.62 -11.84
C ASN A 217 -12.19 -0.02 -10.96
N THR A 218 -11.85 0.36 -9.73
CA THR A 218 -12.74 1.09 -8.81
C THR A 218 -12.10 2.43 -8.46
N PHE A 219 -12.60 3.53 -9.03
CA PHE A 219 -12.12 4.89 -8.79
C PHE A 219 -13.23 5.73 -8.15
N VAL A 220 -13.03 6.12 -6.90
CA VAL A 220 -14.03 6.90 -6.13
C VAL A 220 -13.37 8.16 -5.56
N GLY A 221 -13.74 9.30 -6.08
CA GLY A 221 -13.21 10.61 -5.69
C GLY A 221 -12.94 11.50 -6.91
N ASP A 222 -12.85 12.81 -6.67
CA ASP A 222 -12.49 13.77 -7.72
C ASP A 222 -11.06 13.46 -8.23
N ASN A 223 -10.92 13.36 -9.57
CA ASN A 223 -9.68 12.98 -10.26
C ASN A 223 -9.07 11.62 -9.85
N ALA A 224 -9.80 10.73 -9.18
CA ALA A 224 -9.31 9.38 -8.87
C ALA A 224 -9.01 8.61 -10.16
N GLY A 225 -7.77 8.11 -10.34
CA GLY A 225 -7.35 7.39 -11.54
C GLY A 225 -7.53 8.14 -12.85
N ARG A 226 -7.52 9.48 -12.83
CA ARG A 226 -7.86 10.34 -13.99
C ARG A 226 -7.10 9.98 -15.26
N GLU A 227 -5.79 9.77 -15.18
CA GLU A 227 -4.90 9.51 -16.32
C GLU A 227 -4.77 8.00 -16.62
N ASN A 228 -5.45 7.13 -15.90
CA ASN A 228 -5.38 5.68 -16.15
C ASN A 228 -5.77 5.37 -17.60
N THR A 229 -4.97 4.57 -18.29
CA THR A 229 -5.25 4.16 -19.67
C THR A 229 -5.51 2.66 -19.74
N THR A 230 -4.51 1.82 -19.48
CA THR A 230 -4.58 0.37 -19.60
C THR A 230 -4.32 -0.37 -18.29
N GLY A 231 -4.05 0.35 -17.18
CA GLY A 231 -3.86 -0.25 -15.84
C GLY A 231 -5.15 -0.88 -15.32
N GLN A 232 -5.10 -2.16 -14.95
CA GLN A 232 -6.25 -2.98 -14.57
C GLN A 232 -6.28 -3.25 -13.08
N TYR A 233 -7.48 -3.59 -12.55
CA TYR A 233 -7.67 -4.03 -11.17
C TYR A 233 -7.17 -3.05 -10.11
N ASN A 234 -7.17 -1.74 -10.40
CA ASN A 234 -6.80 -0.72 -9.45
C ASN A 234 -8.01 -0.30 -8.60
N SER A 235 -7.81 -0.13 -7.29
CA SER A 235 -8.80 0.42 -6.37
C SER A 235 -8.30 1.74 -5.80
N PHE A 236 -8.80 2.88 -6.30
CA PHE A 236 -8.41 4.24 -5.91
C PHE A 236 -9.58 4.96 -5.25
N ILE A 237 -9.47 5.21 -3.95
CA ILE A 237 -10.54 5.82 -3.16
C ILE A 237 -10.02 7.09 -2.46
N GLY A 238 -10.49 8.25 -2.90
CA GLY A 238 -10.09 9.56 -2.38
C GLY A 238 -9.78 10.56 -3.49
N ASN A 239 -9.73 11.83 -3.11
CA ASN A 239 -9.41 12.93 -4.03
C ASN A 239 -7.95 12.80 -4.54
N HIS A 240 -7.75 12.89 -5.86
CA HIS A 240 -6.47 12.76 -6.57
C HIS A 240 -5.72 11.42 -6.30
N THR A 241 -6.39 10.40 -5.83
CA THR A 241 -5.80 9.08 -5.59
C THR A 241 -5.43 8.41 -6.92
N GLY A 242 -4.17 7.97 -7.07
CA GLY A 242 -3.68 7.39 -8.33
C GLY A 242 -3.88 8.28 -9.56
N ALA A 243 -3.93 9.61 -9.39
CA ALA A 243 -4.40 10.56 -10.42
C ALA A 243 -3.62 10.51 -11.74
N VAL A 244 -2.33 10.20 -11.71
CA VAL A 244 -1.49 10.10 -12.90
C VAL A 244 -1.09 8.67 -13.27
N ASN A 245 -1.71 7.67 -12.64
CA ASN A 245 -1.51 6.27 -13.04
C ASN A 245 -1.85 6.12 -14.53
N THR A 246 -0.99 5.45 -15.29
CA THR A 246 -1.24 5.20 -16.71
C THR A 246 -1.45 3.73 -17.02
N ILE A 247 -0.46 2.89 -16.74
CA ILE A 247 -0.47 1.45 -17.02
C ILE A 247 -0.29 0.59 -15.77
N GLY A 248 0.03 1.20 -14.61
CA GLY A 248 0.19 0.48 -13.34
C GLY A 248 -1.09 -0.28 -12.97
N SER A 249 -0.95 -1.54 -12.58
CA SER A 249 -2.06 -2.46 -12.32
C SER A 249 -2.02 -3.01 -10.90
N GLU A 250 -3.17 -3.49 -10.41
CA GLU A 250 -3.29 -4.17 -9.12
C GLU A 250 -2.83 -3.29 -7.93
N ASN A 251 -3.06 -1.98 -8.03
CA ASN A 251 -2.76 -1.05 -6.95
C ASN A 251 -4.01 -0.78 -6.10
N THR A 252 -3.85 -0.75 -4.80
CA THR A 252 -4.88 -0.33 -3.85
C THR A 252 -4.43 0.96 -3.18
N ALA A 253 -5.19 2.05 -3.36
CA ALA A 253 -4.87 3.32 -2.73
C ALA A 253 -6.12 3.96 -2.11
N THR A 254 -6.01 4.36 -0.83
CA THR A 254 -7.10 5.01 -0.10
C THR A 254 -6.58 6.23 0.65
N GLY A 255 -7.15 7.40 0.35
CA GLY A 255 -6.78 8.67 0.99
C GLY A 255 -6.45 9.77 0.00
N LEU A 256 -6.41 11.01 0.49
CA LEU A 256 -6.03 12.17 -0.32
C LEU A 256 -4.65 11.97 -0.94
N ASN A 257 -4.57 12.04 -2.27
CA ASN A 257 -3.33 11.99 -3.04
C ASN A 257 -2.45 10.74 -2.77
N ALA A 258 -3.03 9.65 -2.26
CA ALA A 258 -2.34 8.38 -2.14
C ALA A 258 -1.98 7.84 -3.54
N LEU A 259 -0.73 7.38 -3.75
CA LEU A 259 -0.19 7.01 -5.08
C LEU A 259 -0.40 8.09 -6.16
N GLY A 260 -0.48 9.37 -5.77
CA GLY A 260 -0.87 10.47 -6.66
C GLY A 260 0.02 10.62 -7.90
N SER A 261 1.30 10.29 -7.83
CA SER A 261 2.29 10.38 -8.93
C SER A 261 2.61 9.05 -9.59
N ASN A 262 1.95 7.95 -9.22
CA ASN A 262 2.22 6.64 -9.82
C ASN A 262 1.94 6.66 -11.32
N THR A 263 2.85 6.15 -12.12
CA THR A 263 2.67 6.03 -13.57
C THR A 263 2.56 4.57 -14.02
N THR A 264 3.57 3.76 -13.71
CA THR A 264 3.68 2.37 -14.16
C THR A 264 3.83 1.36 -13.04
N GLY A 265 4.02 1.84 -11.78
CA GLY A 265 4.17 0.96 -10.61
C GLY A 265 2.92 0.11 -10.38
N SER A 266 3.12 -1.17 -10.06
CA SER A 266 2.07 -2.15 -9.83
C SER A 266 2.20 -2.80 -8.44
N TRP A 267 1.12 -3.47 -7.97
CA TRP A 267 1.08 -4.19 -6.70
C TRP A 267 1.36 -3.33 -5.46
N ASN A 268 1.07 -2.03 -5.53
CA ASN A 268 1.27 -1.15 -4.39
C ASN A 268 0.00 -1.03 -3.55
N THR A 269 0.14 -1.04 -2.23
CA THR A 269 -0.91 -0.71 -1.27
C THR A 269 -0.57 0.59 -0.57
N ALA A 270 -1.39 1.61 -0.72
CA ALA A 270 -1.20 2.93 -0.11
C ALA A 270 -2.46 3.34 0.66
N THR A 271 -2.42 3.33 1.98
CA THR A 271 -3.55 3.71 2.83
C THR A 271 -3.18 4.87 3.75
N GLY A 272 -3.82 6.00 3.54
CA GLY A 272 -3.57 7.25 4.28
C GLY A 272 -3.30 8.42 3.35
N ALA A 273 -3.59 9.63 3.82
CA ALA A 273 -3.29 10.83 3.04
C ALA A 273 -1.78 10.92 2.75
N PHE A 274 -1.45 11.19 1.51
CA PHE A 274 -0.08 11.31 0.99
C PHE A 274 0.79 10.04 1.12
N ALA A 275 0.22 8.86 1.35
CA ALA A 275 0.96 7.60 1.30
C ALA A 275 1.45 7.31 -0.14
N LEU A 276 2.74 6.96 -0.32
CA LEU A 276 3.38 6.71 -1.62
C LEU A 276 3.14 7.81 -2.68
N THR A 277 2.96 9.06 -2.27
CA THR A 277 2.56 10.14 -3.21
C THR A 277 3.50 10.27 -4.40
N LYS A 278 4.82 10.21 -4.17
CA LYS A 278 5.83 10.40 -5.22
C LYS A 278 6.22 9.12 -5.95
N ASN A 279 5.60 7.98 -5.64
CA ASN A 279 5.87 6.75 -6.37
C ASN A 279 5.61 6.95 -7.86
N THR A 280 6.56 6.60 -8.71
CA THR A 280 6.39 6.66 -10.16
C THR A 280 6.39 5.29 -10.79
N ILE A 281 7.43 4.50 -10.51
CA ILE A 281 7.66 3.17 -11.10
C ILE A 281 7.81 2.07 -10.04
N GLY A 282 7.89 2.42 -8.74
CA GLY A 282 8.07 1.46 -7.65
C GLY A 282 6.93 0.45 -7.58
N THR A 283 7.26 -0.81 -7.28
CA THR A 283 6.32 -1.94 -7.25
C THR A 283 6.37 -2.70 -5.92
N GLY A 284 5.28 -3.38 -5.58
CA GLY A 284 5.25 -4.26 -4.40
C GLY A 284 5.32 -3.54 -3.04
N ASN A 285 5.08 -2.24 -3.00
CA ASN A 285 5.19 -1.48 -1.76
C ASN A 285 3.87 -1.47 -0.97
N THR A 286 3.96 -1.68 0.35
CA THR A 286 2.85 -1.51 1.29
C THR A 286 3.13 -0.31 2.18
N SER A 287 2.29 0.72 2.12
CA SER A 287 2.46 1.96 2.88
C SER A 287 1.16 2.36 3.56
N ILE A 288 1.12 2.31 4.88
CA ILE A 288 -0.06 2.59 5.70
C ILE A 288 0.26 3.70 6.72
N GLY A 289 -0.41 4.81 6.59
CA GLY A 289 -0.24 5.97 7.47
C GLY A 289 -0.08 7.28 6.70
N TYR A 290 -0.26 8.41 7.40
CA TYR A 290 -0.05 9.74 6.83
C TYR A 290 1.39 9.89 6.33
N SER A 291 1.55 10.20 5.05
CA SER A 291 2.85 10.39 4.38
C SER A 291 3.82 9.19 4.52
N ALA A 292 3.33 7.96 4.76
CA ALA A 292 4.17 6.77 4.73
C ALA A 292 4.78 6.59 3.34
N SER A 293 6.08 6.37 3.25
CA SER A 293 6.87 6.26 2.00
C SER A 293 6.61 7.39 0.98
N ASN A 294 6.30 8.60 1.45
CA ASN A 294 5.92 9.73 0.58
C ASN A 294 6.96 10.01 -0.51
N GLY A 295 8.24 9.93 -0.18
CA GLY A 295 9.37 10.21 -1.08
C GLY A 295 9.78 9.05 -2.00
N ASN A 296 9.14 7.89 -1.89
CA ASN A 296 9.46 6.74 -2.74
C ASN A 296 9.19 7.10 -4.21
N THR A 297 10.16 6.87 -5.09
CA THR A 297 9.99 7.09 -6.54
C THR A 297 10.06 5.77 -7.30
N GLY A 298 11.06 4.95 -7.01
CA GLY A 298 11.31 3.68 -7.67
C GLY A 298 11.68 2.52 -6.73
N GLY A 299 11.61 2.74 -5.41
CA GLY A 299 11.85 1.65 -4.43
C GLY A 299 10.81 0.54 -4.54
N ILE A 300 11.23 -0.70 -4.31
CA ILE A 300 10.41 -1.90 -4.48
C ILE A 300 10.37 -2.75 -3.20
N ASP A 301 9.27 -3.49 -3.01
CA ASP A 301 9.11 -4.46 -1.92
C ASP A 301 9.32 -3.85 -0.52
N ASN A 302 8.93 -2.59 -0.30
CA ASN A 302 9.02 -1.95 1.00
C ASN A 302 7.71 -2.04 1.77
N THR A 303 7.79 -2.27 3.07
CA THR A 303 6.66 -2.20 4.00
C THR A 303 6.86 -1.03 4.95
N ALA A 304 5.94 -0.07 4.95
CA ALA A 304 5.95 1.11 5.80
C ALA A 304 4.61 1.27 6.52
N MET A 305 4.60 1.18 7.86
CA MET A 305 3.38 1.33 8.65
C MET A 305 3.59 2.34 9.77
N GLY A 306 2.97 3.51 9.65
CA GLY A 306 3.06 4.60 10.64
C GLY A 306 3.17 5.98 9.99
N PHE A 307 3.06 7.02 10.83
CA PHE A 307 3.21 8.43 10.43
C PHE A 307 4.63 8.69 9.92
N GLN A 308 4.79 9.15 8.68
CA GLN A 308 6.07 9.49 8.04
C GLN A 308 7.14 8.37 8.11
N THR A 309 6.72 7.14 8.12
CA THR A 309 7.60 5.97 8.06
C THR A 309 8.22 5.84 6.67
N LEU A 310 9.52 5.53 6.54
CA LEU A 310 10.26 5.47 5.26
C LEU A 310 10.07 6.72 4.38
N PHE A 311 9.92 7.88 4.99
CA PHE A 311 9.46 9.10 4.31
C PHE A 311 10.33 9.50 3.11
N TRP A 312 11.67 9.46 3.23
CA TRP A 312 12.62 9.87 2.19
C TRP A 312 13.17 8.72 1.35
N ASN A 313 12.67 7.49 1.54
CA ASN A 313 13.15 6.34 0.77
C ASN A 313 12.79 6.49 -0.71
N SER A 314 13.71 6.95 -1.54
CA SER A 314 13.45 7.17 -2.97
C SER A 314 13.60 5.88 -3.80
N THR A 315 14.64 5.10 -3.55
CA THR A 315 15.00 3.93 -4.36
C THR A 315 15.37 2.69 -3.55
N GLY A 316 15.40 2.79 -2.21
CA GLY A 316 15.68 1.64 -1.34
C GLY A 316 14.63 0.54 -1.50
N TYR A 317 15.04 -0.70 -1.34
CA TYR A 317 14.16 -1.85 -1.52
C TYR A 317 14.25 -2.86 -0.37
N ARG A 318 13.20 -3.68 -0.20
CA ARG A 318 13.08 -4.71 0.85
C ARG A 318 13.29 -4.17 2.26
N ASN A 319 12.85 -2.95 2.53
CA ASN A 319 12.85 -2.39 3.87
C ASN A 319 11.51 -2.64 4.56
N THR A 320 11.53 -3.02 5.82
CA THR A 320 10.36 -3.15 6.67
C THR A 320 10.44 -2.16 7.81
N ALA A 321 9.55 -1.18 7.84
CA ALA A 321 9.51 -0.14 8.86
C ALA A 321 8.10 -0.05 9.47
N ILE A 322 8.00 -0.23 10.78
CA ILE A 322 6.73 -0.16 11.52
C ILE A 322 6.91 0.76 12.73
N GLY A 323 6.12 1.80 12.78
CA GLY A 323 6.18 2.84 13.82
C GLY A 323 6.37 4.22 13.23
N ALA A 324 5.86 5.26 13.91
CA ALA A 324 6.03 6.64 13.45
C ALA A 324 7.53 6.98 13.33
N TYR A 325 7.91 7.63 12.24
CA TYR A 325 9.27 8.03 11.91
C TYR A 325 10.30 6.87 11.81
N ALA A 326 9.88 5.61 11.84
CA ALA A 326 10.81 4.50 11.64
C ALA A 326 11.47 4.60 10.25
N MET A 327 12.81 4.49 10.18
CA MET A 327 13.61 4.62 8.97
C MET A 327 13.29 5.86 8.12
N GLN A 328 12.96 6.98 8.74
CA GLN A 328 12.49 8.17 8.01
C GLN A 328 13.44 8.62 6.90
N ASN A 329 14.75 8.50 7.10
CA ASN A 329 15.78 9.03 6.21
C ASN A 329 16.48 7.96 5.35
N THR A 330 16.02 6.72 5.37
CA THR A 330 16.67 5.58 4.70
C THR A 330 16.60 5.70 3.17
N LEU A 331 17.73 5.52 2.51
CA LEU A 331 17.87 5.33 1.06
C LEU A 331 18.44 3.94 0.70
N SER A 332 18.67 3.10 1.70
CA SER A 332 19.36 1.82 1.62
C SER A 332 18.39 0.63 1.56
N ILE A 333 18.91 -0.57 1.72
CA ILE A 333 18.20 -1.81 1.42
C ILE A 333 18.21 -2.79 2.59
N GLU A 334 17.19 -3.67 2.62
CA GLU A 334 17.16 -4.85 3.49
C GLU A 334 17.24 -4.52 4.99
N ASN A 335 16.68 -3.39 5.41
CA ASN A 335 16.61 -3.02 6.82
C ASN A 335 15.24 -3.37 7.42
N SER A 336 15.24 -3.76 8.69
CA SER A 336 14.03 -4.01 9.47
C SER A 336 14.01 -3.11 10.70
N ALA A 337 12.97 -2.29 10.85
CA ALA A 337 12.78 -1.41 12.01
C ALA A 337 11.36 -1.51 12.57
N LEU A 338 11.26 -1.76 13.87
CA LEU A 338 10.01 -1.77 14.60
C LEU A 338 10.10 -0.90 15.84
N GLY A 339 9.38 0.19 15.86
CA GLY A 339 9.33 1.13 16.98
C GLY A 339 9.34 2.58 16.51
N TYR A 340 8.93 3.49 17.39
CA TYR A 340 8.98 4.93 17.13
C TYR A 340 10.44 5.38 16.88
N GLY A 341 10.71 6.01 15.75
CA GLY A 341 12.05 6.48 15.41
C GLY A 341 13.14 5.40 15.33
N ALA A 342 12.77 4.13 15.20
CA ALA A 342 13.75 3.05 15.01
C ALA A 342 14.52 3.26 13.70
N SER A 343 15.86 3.20 13.73
CA SER A 343 16.77 3.48 12.61
C SER A 343 16.54 4.85 11.94
N TYR A 344 16.16 5.86 12.69
CA TYR A 344 15.74 7.17 12.18
C TYR A 344 16.81 7.85 11.31
N LEU A 345 18.07 7.87 11.75
CA LEU A 345 19.17 8.54 11.05
C LEU A 345 19.85 7.67 9.99
N ASN A 346 19.41 6.43 9.82
CA ASN A 346 20.02 5.55 8.82
C ASN A 346 19.78 6.12 7.41
N THR A 347 20.86 6.35 6.67
CA THR A 347 20.81 6.83 5.28
C THR A 347 21.27 5.76 4.30
N THR A 348 22.45 5.17 4.51
CA THR A 348 23.09 4.25 3.58
C THR A 348 23.38 2.87 4.18
N GLY A 349 23.19 2.68 5.50
CA GLY A 349 23.41 1.40 6.16
C GLY A 349 22.39 0.35 5.76
N SER A 350 22.83 -0.84 5.39
CA SER A 350 22.00 -1.94 4.91
C SER A 350 21.99 -3.13 5.87
N SER A 351 20.97 -3.98 5.75
CA SER A 351 20.82 -5.23 6.52
C SER A 351 20.83 -5.03 8.05
N ASN A 352 20.29 -3.89 8.51
CA ASN A 352 20.20 -3.58 9.93
C ASN A 352 18.84 -4.01 10.51
N THR A 353 18.85 -4.46 11.76
CA THR A 353 17.65 -4.85 12.51
C THR A 353 17.52 -3.98 13.76
N ALA A 354 16.49 -3.14 13.83
CA ALA A 354 16.19 -2.23 14.93
C ALA A 354 14.82 -2.57 15.53
N PHE A 355 14.79 -3.13 16.72
CA PHE A 355 13.57 -3.54 17.41
C PHE A 355 13.44 -2.83 18.76
N GLY A 356 12.63 -1.83 18.82
CA GLY A 356 12.39 -0.96 19.97
C GLY A 356 12.35 0.50 19.58
N SER A 357 11.69 1.33 20.37
CA SER A 357 11.66 2.77 20.15
C SER A 357 13.09 3.34 20.23
N TYR A 358 13.48 4.11 19.21
CA TYR A 358 14.83 4.67 19.02
C TYR A 358 15.95 3.60 18.96
N ALA A 359 15.65 2.34 18.67
CA ALA A 359 16.69 1.35 18.42
C ALA A 359 17.48 1.69 17.14
N LEU A 360 18.83 1.56 17.16
CA LEU A 360 19.77 1.95 16.11
C LEU A 360 19.55 3.39 15.60
N PHE A 361 19.14 4.31 16.49
CA PHE A 361 18.84 5.69 16.12
C PHE A 361 20.03 6.41 15.49
N ASN A 362 21.24 6.23 16.04
CA ASN A 362 22.46 6.90 15.60
C ASN A 362 23.19 6.19 14.45
N ASN A 363 22.75 5.03 14.00
CA ASN A 363 23.33 4.35 12.85
C ASN A 363 23.03 5.13 11.56
N VAL A 364 24.05 5.59 10.84
CA VAL A 364 23.89 6.36 9.59
C VAL A 364 24.29 5.53 8.37
N SER A 365 25.44 4.83 8.46
CA SER A 365 26.03 4.10 7.34
C SER A 365 26.53 2.70 7.70
N GLY A 366 26.40 2.28 8.96
CA GLY A 366 26.81 0.95 9.39
C GLY A 366 25.88 -0.15 8.88
N ASN A 367 26.46 -1.33 8.57
CA ASN A 367 25.76 -2.45 8.00
C ASN A 367 25.69 -3.65 8.97
N GLY A 368 24.62 -4.44 8.86
CA GLY A 368 24.48 -5.69 9.62
C GLY A 368 24.38 -5.48 11.13
N ASN A 369 23.91 -4.33 11.60
CA ASN A 369 23.78 -4.05 13.02
C ASN A 369 22.43 -4.52 13.56
N THR A 370 22.42 -4.97 14.82
CA THR A 370 21.21 -5.37 15.54
C THR A 370 21.05 -4.53 16.80
N GLY A 371 19.96 -3.81 16.92
CA GLY A 371 19.52 -3.11 18.13
C GLY A 371 18.21 -3.71 18.63
N LEU A 372 18.22 -4.36 19.77
CA LEU A 372 17.05 -4.96 20.40
C LEU A 372 16.79 -4.35 21.77
N GLY A 373 15.83 -3.49 21.87
CA GLY A 373 15.42 -2.78 23.08
C GLY A 373 15.27 -1.28 22.87
N TYR A 374 14.58 -0.62 23.80
CA TYR A 374 14.48 0.85 23.82
C TYR A 374 15.88 1.46 23.89
N LEU A 375 16.24 2.35 22.94
CA LEU A 375 17.56 2.98 22.83
C LEU A 375 18.74 2.00 22.72
N ALA A 376 18.53 0.75 22.33
CA ALA A 376 19.63 -0.15 21.99
C ALA A 376 20.33 0.34 20.71
N ASP A 377 21.60 0.78 20.79
CA ASP A 377 22.19 1.60 19.73
C ASP A 377 23.70 1.35 19.51
N VAL A 378 24.23 1.95 18.48
CA VAL A 378 25.65 2.04 18.16
C VAL A 378 26.24 3.36 18.63
N ALA A 379 27.43 3.38 19.26
CA ALA A 379 28.09 4.58 19.73
C ALA A 379 28.62 5.47 18.60
N ALA A 380 28.91 4.91 17.42
CA ALA A 380 29.36 5.66 16.25
C ALA A 380 28.52 5.27 15.02
N ASN A 381 28.35 6.22 14.13
CA ASN A 381 27.39 6.18 13.03
C ASN A 381 27.72 5.21 11.87
N ASN A 382 28.89 4.59 11.90
CA ASN A 382 29.44 3.74 10.83
C ASN A 382 29.90 2.34 11.31
N LEU A 383 29.55 1.95 12.53
CA LEU A 383 29.86 0.60 13.02
C LEU A 383 29.10 -0.46 12.22
N SER A 384 29.74 -1.60 11.98
CA SER A 384 29.14 -2.72 11.26
C SER A 384 29.27 -4.02 12.04
N ASN A 385 28.32 -4.94 11.83
CA ASN A 385 28.26 -6.21 12.56
C ASN A 385 28.28 -6.00 14.08
N ALA A 386 27.56 -4.99 14.57
CA ALA A 386 27.48 -4.61 15.97
C ALA A 386 26.09 -4.93 16.52
N THR A 387 26.04 -5.59 17.68
CA THR A 387 24.78 -6.02 18.28
C THR A 387 24.62 -5.43 19.68
N ALA A 388 23.54 -4.67 19.91
CA ALA A 388 23.15 -4.11 21.19
C ALA A 388 21.82 -4.72 21.65
N ILE A 389 21.80 -5.36 22.82
CA ILE A 389 20.61 -6.03 23.37
C ILE A 389 20.32 -5.46 24.76
N GLY A 390 19.10 -4.99 24.95
CA GLY A 390 18.59 -4.49 26.22
C GLY A 390 18.37 -2.97 26.23
N PHE A 391 17.68 -2.49 27.25
CA PHE A 391 17.41 -1.06 27.47
C PHE A 391 18.70 -0.25 27.46
N ALA A 392 18.80 0.74 26.56
CA ALA A 392 19.92 1.65 26.40
C ALA A 392 21.30 0.96 26.31
N ALA A 393 21.34 -0.26 25.80
CA ALA A 393 22.60 -0.93 25.51
C ALA A 393 23.30 -0.23 24.34
N THR A 394 24.55 0.22 24.53
CA THR A 394 25.31 0.93 23.48
C THR A 394 26.58 0.17 23.14
N VAL A 395 26.68 -0.28 21.88
CA VAL A 395 27.89 -0.97 21.39
C VAL A 395 28.82 0.05 20.72
N ASN A 396 30.11 0.01 21.06
CA ASN A 396 31.09 1.02 20.68
C ASN A 396 32.19 0.54 19.73
N ALA A 397 32.02 -0.64 19.14
CA ALA A 397 32.96 -1.17 18.13
C ALA A 397 32.24 -2.10 17.15
N SER A 398 32.74 -2.21 15.93
CA SER A 398 32.31 -3.21 14.96
C SER A 398 32.68 -4.63 15.41
N ASN A 399 31.96 -5.64 14.93
CA ASN A 399 32.15 -7.05 15.26
C ASN A 399 32.04 -7.33 16.77
N LYS A 400 31.13 -6.62 17.46
CA LYS A 400 30.95 -6.68 18.91
C LYS A 400 29.49 -6.88 19.29
N VAL A 401 29.27 -7.74 20.27
CA VAL A 401 27.96 -7.91 20.92
C VAL A 401 28.03 -7.31 22.32
N ARG A 402 27.04 -6.48 22.68
CA ARG A 402 26.84 -5.96 24.01
C ARG A 402 25.44 -6.33 24.51
N ILE A 403 25.36 -6.94 25.68
CA ILE A 403 24.13 -7.27 26.39
C ILE A 403 24.03 -6.38 27.62
N GLY A 404 22.96 -5.60 27.69
CA GLY A 404 22.72 -4.66 28.78
C GLY A 404 23.47 -3.34 28.68
N ASN A 405 22.97 -2.37 29.42
CA ASN A 405 23.62 -1.06 29.64
C ASN A 405 24.63 -1.13 30.81
N ALA A 406 25.13 0.01 31.25
CA ALA A 406 26.09 0.11 32.36
C ALA A 406 25.51 -0.27 33.74
N LEU A 407 24.18 -0.36 33.89
CA LEU A 407 23.52 -0.69 35.16
C LEU A 407 23.26 -2.18 35.35
N VAL A 408 23.47 -3.00 34.32
CA VAL A 408 23.28 -4.45 34.44
C VAL A 408 24.38 -5.04 35.32
N THR A 409 23.99 -5.60 36.45
CA THR A 409 24.90 -6.21 37.45
C THR A 409 25.05 -7.70 37.29
N THR A 410 24.12 -8.39 36.63
CA THR A 410 24.14 -9.85 36.46
C THR A 410 23.66 -10.25 35.07
N ILE A 411 24.35 -11.23 34.46
CA ILE A 411 23.90 -11.93 33.25
C ILE A 411 23.89 -13.42 33.59
N GLU A 412 22.71 -14.02 33.62
CA GLU A 412 22.52 -15.43 33.98
C GLU A 412 22.14 -16.28 32.79
N GLY A 413 22.57 -17.54 32.80
CA GLY A 413 22.15 -18.58 31.87
C GLY A 413 22.13 -19.93 32.58
N GLN A 414 21.21 -20.82 32.21
CA GLN A 414 21.11 -22.17 32.80
C GLN A 414 22.35 -23.03 32.53
N VAL A 415 23.11 -22.69 31.48
CA VAL A 415 24.34 -23.39 31.08
C VAL A 415 25.44 -22.36 30.77
N ALA A 416 26.69 -22.79 30.92
CA ALA A 416 27.85 -21.95 30.60
C ALA A 416 27.96 -21.69 29.08
N TYR A 417 28.52 -20.53 28.72
CA TYR A 417 28.93 -20.27 27.34
C TYR A 417 30.04 -21.22 26.93
N THR A 418 29.94 -21.83 25.76
CA THR A 418 30.95 -22.74 25.20
C THR A 418 31.66 -22.11 24.01
N PHE A 419 32.95 -22.44 23.88
CA PHE A 419 33.75 -22.05 22.71
C PHE A 419 34.01 -23.30 21.86
N PRO A 420 33.84 -23.24 20.51
CA PRO A 420 34.27 -24.32 19.64
C PRO A 420 35.78 -24.62 19.85
N SER A 421 36.13 -25.88 20.12
CA SER A 421 37.53 -26.27 20.44
C SER A 421 37.95 -27.59 19.78
N ASP A 422 37.39 -27.88 18.61
CA ASP A 422 37.65 -29.08 17.84
C ASP A 422 39.06 -28.99 17.17
N GLY A 423 39.91 -29.97 17.40
CA GLY A 423 41.27 -30.02 16.85
C GLY A 423 41.33 -30.00 15.33
N ARG A 424 40.27 -30.43 14.65
CA ARG A 424 40.21 -30.39 13.15
C ARG A 424 40.29 -28.97 12.59
N PHE A 425 39.95 -27.95 13.38
CA PHE A 425 39.96 -26.54 12.99
C PHE A 425 41.12 -25.74 13.62
N LYS A 426 42.05 -26.42 14.33
CA LYS A 426 43.21 -25.79 14.94
C LYS A 426 44.47 -26.06 14.09
N THR A 427 45.16 -25.00 13.73
CA THR A 427 46.41 -25.04 12.96
C THR A 427 47.52 -24.38 13.77
N ASN A 428 48.79 -24.69 13.45
CA ASN A 428 49.96 -24.10 14.11
C ASN A 428 49.99 -24.29 15.64
N VAL A 429 49.59 -25.46 16.11
CA VAL A 429 49.55 -25.76 17.54
C VAL A 429 50.99 -25.79 18.09
N THR A 430 51.26 -24.92 19.08
CA THR A 430 52.58 -24.80 19.75
C THR A 430 52.43 -24.79 21.26
N GLU A 431 53.46 -25.20 22.00
CA GLU A 431 53.50 -25.22 23.46
C GLU A 431 54.17 -23.96 24.05
N THR A 432 53.76 -22.78 23.59
CA THR A 432 54.36 -21.49 23.96
C THR A 432 53.68 -20.81 25.15
N ILE A 433 52.73 -21.50 25.83
CA ILE A 433 52.01 -20.95 26.96
C ILE A 433 52.95 -20.70 28.14
N LYS A 434 52.93 -19.47 28.66
CA LYS A 434 53.69 -19.07 29.87
C LYS A 434 52.80 -19.34 31.11
N GLY A 435 53.30 -20.17 32.04
CA GLY A 435 52.63 -20.52 33.28
C GLY A 435 53.03 -19.61 34.44
N LEU A 436 53.92 -20.13 35.34
CA LEU A 436 54.30 -19.41 36.56
C LEU A 436 54.91 -18.03 36.27
N GLU A 437 55.72 -17.89 35.22
CA GLU A 437 56.39 -16.64 34.86
C GLU A 437 55.38 -15.52 34.62
N PHE A 438 54.24 -15.82 33.96
CA PHE A 438 53.16 -14.83 33.70
C PHE A 438 52.27 -14.65 34.94
N ILE A 439 51.75 -15.73 35.51
CA ILE A 439 50.77 -15.70 36.60
C ILE A 439 51.31 -14.97 37.85
N MET A 440 52.60 -15.16 38.19
CA MET A 440 53.22 -14.52 39.33
C MET A 440 53.46 -13.01 39.18
N ARG A 441 53.35 -12.47 37.95
CA ARG A 441 53.42 -11.02 37.67
C ARG A 441 52.08 -10.32 37.81
N LEU A 442 50.97 -11.07 37.85
CA LEU A 442 49.65 -10.51 37.97
C LEU A 442 49.37 -10.00 39.38
N ARG A 443 48.73 -8.84 39.50
CA ARG A 443 48.34 -8.22 40.76
C ARG A 443 46.82 -8.27 40.95
N PRO A 444 46.28 -9.20 41.74
CA PRO A 444 44.86 -9.23 42.07
C PRO A 444 44.50 -8.00 42.91
N VAL A 445 43.38 -7.34 42.57
CA VAL A 445 42.89 -6.14 43.23
C VAL A 445 41.39 -6.22 43.49
N ALA A 446 40.95 -5.49 44.50
CA ALA A 446 39.54 -5.23 44.73
C ALA A 446 39.23 -3.75 44.43
N TYR A 447 38.21 -3.47 43.63
CA TYR A 447 37.91 -2.13 43.18
C TYR A 447 36.40 -1.88 43.06
N ASN A 448 35.98 -0.62 43.01
CA ASN A 448 34.68 -0.20 42.56
C ASN A 448 34.81 0.37 41.13
N PHE A 449 33.82 0.06 40.28
CA PHE A 449 33.86 0.51 38.90
C PHE A 449 33.12 1.84 38.74
N GLN A 450 33.72 2.86 38.14
CA GLN A 450 33.11 4.16 37.92
C GLN A 450 32.14 4.08 36.74
N THR A 451 30.98 3.50 36.97
CA THR A 451 29.98 3.18 35.94
C THR A 451 29.50 4.42 35.20
N LYS A 452 29.26 5.52 35.92
CA LYS A 452 28.85 6.80 35.34
C LYS A 452 29.87 7.35 34.34
N ASN A 453 31.14 7.34 34.71
CA ASN A 453 32.22 7.81 33.83
C ASN A 453 32.40 6.90 32.62
N TYR A 454 32.28 5.61 32.81
CA TYR A 454 32.33 4.63 31.71
C TYR A 454 31.14 4.80 30.76
N ASP A 455 29.92 4.98 31.27
CA ASP A 455 28.74 5.25 30.45
C ASP A 455 28.88 6.54 29.63
N ALA A 456 29.39 7.60 30.25
CA ALA A 456 29.67 8.87 29.56
C ALA A 456 30.75 8.68 28.46
N PHE A 457 31.78 7.88 28.72
CA PHE A 457 32.85 7.59 27.75
C PHE A 457 32.35 6.84 26.53
N ILE A 458 31.57 5.76 26.70
CA ILE A 458 31.07 4.96 25.57
C ILE A 458 30.00 5.67 24.75
N ASN A 459 29.32 6.66 25.33
CA ASN A 459 28.24 7.42 24.71
C ASN A 459 28.67 8.82 24.26
N ALA A 460 29.98 9.14 24.28
CA ALA A 460 30.49 10.49 24.02
C ALA A 460 30.14 11.04 22.62
N ASP A 461 30.00 10.17 21.62
CA ASP A 461 29.69 10.54 20.23
C ASP A 461 28.21 10.52 19.88
N LEU A 462 27.33 10.13 20.78
CA LEU A 462 25.88 10.16 20.53
C LEU A 462 25.41 11.61 20.36
N LYS A 463 25.05 11.97 19.13
CA LYS A 463 24.67 13.34 18.75
C LYS A 463 23.36 13.81 19.37
N GLU A 464 22.43 12.91 19.62
CA GLU A 464 21.14 13.21 20.23
C GLU A 464 20.81 12.15 21.29
N LYS A 465 20.76 12.57 22.54
CA LYS A 465 20.15 11.76 23.60
C LYS A 465 18.68 12.16 23.69
N PRO A 466 17.74 11.23 23.50
CA PRO A 466 16.35 11.51 23.84
C PRO A 466 16.29 12.01 25.29
N THR A 467 15.52 13.03 25.55
CA THR A 467 15.41 13.77 26.81
C THR A 467 15.07 12.92 28.05
N PHE A 468 14.74 11.65 27.88
CA PHE A 468 14.42 10.69 28.95
C PHE A 468 15.66 10.06 29.63
N ALA A 469 16.85 10.19 29.06
CA ALA A 469 18.09 9.64 29.64
C ALA A 469 18.63 10.45 30.85
N SER A 470 17.97 11.49 31.30
CA SER A 470 18.51 12.48 32.23
C SER A 470 18.48 12.10 33.73
N LYS A 471 18.00 10.91 34.11
CA LYS A 471 17.96 10.48 35.53
C LYS A 471 18.33 8.99 35.67
N VAL A 472 19.51 8.61 35.22
CA VAL A 472 20.03 7.28 35.52
C VAL A 472 20.72 7.34 36.88
N ASP A 473 20.28 6.50 37.80
CA ASP A 473 20.93 6.32 39.11
C ASP A 473 21.99 5.23 39.02
N TYR A 474 23.25 5.59 39.19
CA TYR A 474 24.40 4.69 39.16
C TYR A 474 24.82 4.20 40.56
N THR A 475 24.15 4.60 41.63
CA THR A 475 24.56 4.36 43.00
C THR A 475 24.75 2.89 43.31
N GLU A 476 23.83 2.03 42.88
CA GLU A 476 23.93 0.59 43.13
C GLU A 476 25.13 -0.02 42.40
N SER A 477 25.31 0.27 41.11
CA SER A 477 26.40 -0.28 40.29
C SER A 477 27.78 0.24 40.72
N GLU A 478 27.90 1.48 41.20
CA GLU A 478 29.16 2.05 41.68
C GLU A 478 29.55 1.59 43.09
N ASN A 479 28.57 1.20 43.91
CA ASN A 479 28.82 0.63 45.22
C ASN A 479 29.21 -0.86 45.17
N LEU A 480 29.00 -1.53 44.04
CA LEU A 480 29.37 -2.93 43.89
C LEU A 480 30.90 -3.11 43.92
N ARG A 481 31.42 -3.94 44.83
CA ARG A 481 32.82 -4.21 44.94
C ARG A 481 33.19 -5.43 44.09
N HIS A 482 34.15 -5.25 43.21
CA HIS A 482 34.64 -6.27 42.31
C HIS A 482 36.04 -6.75 42.70
N ASN A 483 36.34 -8.01 42.43
CA ASN A 483 37.68 -8.57 42.48
C ASN A 483 38.15 -8.82 41.04
N GLY A 484 39.40 -8.47 40.73
CA GLY A 484 39.90 -8.68 39.38
C GLY A 484 41.30 -8.12 39.15
N PHE A 485 41.61 -7.82 37.91
CA PHE A 485 42.88 -7.27 37.48
C PHE A 485 42.68 -5.93 36.73
N ILE A 486 43.74 -5.12 36.68
CA ILE A 486 43.79 -3.93 35.85
C ILE A 486 44.33 -4.37 34.48
N ALA A 487 43.56 -4.18 33.40
CA ALA A 487 43.89 -4.71 32.06
C ALA A 487 45.24 -4.25 31.52
N GLN A 488 45.62 -2.98 31.77
CA GLN A 488 46.93 -2.43 31.38
C GLN A 488 48.08 -3.11 32.12
N GLU A 489 47.89 -3.46 33.41
CA GLU A 489 48.90 -4.20 34.18
C GLU A 489 49.02 -5.64 33.67
N VAL A 490 47.92 -6.26 33.26
CA VAL A 490 47.94 -7.60 32.65
C VAL A 490 48.67 -7.59 31.30
N GLU A 491 48.41 -6.59 30.46
CA GLU A 491 49.15 -6.40 29.20
C GLU A 491 50.65 -6.25 29.43
N GLN A 492 51.05 -5.43 30.43
CA GLN A 492 52.43 -5.25 30.78
C GLN A 492 53.09 -6.56 31.26
N ALA A 493 52.40 -7.29 32.16
CA ALA A 493 52.86 -8.58 32.68
C ALA A 493 53.07 -9.63 31.57
N ALA A 494 52.16 -9.68 30.62
CA ALA A 494 52.26 -10.54 29.44
C ALA A 494 53.46 -10.16 28.56
N ARG A 495 53.65 -8.87 28.29
CA ARG A 495 54.79 -8.35 27.52
C ARG A 495 56.15 -8.66 28.18
N GLU A 496 56.25 -8.45 29.52
CA GLU A 496 57.45 -8.75 30.29
C GLU A 496 57.76 -10.24 30.36
N ALA A 497 56.73 -11.12 30.32
CA ALA A 497 56.88 -12.56 30.23
C ALA A 497 57.18 -13.06 28.80
N GLY A 498 57.20 -12.18 27.78
CA GLY A 498 57.31 -12.58 26.39
C GLY A 498 56.14 -13.47 25.93
N TYR A 499 54.92 -13.17 26.39
CA TYR A 499 53.72 -13.98 26.18
C TYR A 499 52.66 -13.20 25.37
N GLU A 500 52.25 -13.75 24.24
CA GLU A 500 51.11 -13.26 23.49
C GLU A 500 49.82 -13.76 24.15
N PHE A 501 49.28 -12.97 25.08
CA PHE A 501 48.09 -13.33 25.85
C PHE A 501 46.84 -12.72 25.24
N ASP A 502 45.95 -13.55 24.71
CA ASP A 502 44.71 -13.18 24.05
C ASP A 502 43.56 -12.78 25.01
N GLY A 503 43.79 -12.91 26.32
CA GLY A 503 42.84 -12.51 27.36
C GLY A 503 42.75 -11.00 27.61
N VAL A 504 43.64 -10.17 27.02
CA VAL A 504 43.59 -8.71 27.06
C VAL A 504 43.06 -8.19 25.73
N ILE A 505 41.94 -7.49 25.76
CA ILE A 505 41.40 -6.80 24.59
C ILE A 505 41.87 -5.34 24.66
N VAL A 506 42.87 -5.03 23.83
CA VAL A 506 43.45 -3.68 23.73
C VAL A 506 42.58 -2.82 22.82
N PRO A 507 42.27 -1.56 23.21
CA PRO A 507 41.50 -0.63 22.39
C PRO A 507 42.18 -0.41 21.03
N ARG A 508 41.41 -0.48 19.95
CA ARG A 508 41.86 -0.14 18.58
C ARG A 508 41.72 1.34 18.28
N THR A 509 40.86 2.00 19.02
CA THR A 509 40.57 3.43 18.89
C THR A 509 40.47 4.07 20.27
N ASN A 510 40.54 5.39 20.33
CA ASN A 510 40.33 6.16 21.56
C ASN A 510 38.90 6.10 22.11
N LYS A 511 38.01 5.43 21.42
CA LYS A 511 36.57 5.24 21.78
C LYS A 511 36.30 3.88 22.41
N GLU A 512 37.26 3.01 22.43
CA GLU A 512 37.20 1.69 23.05
C GLU A 512 37.94 1.71 24.40
N ALA A 513 37.46 0.91 25.36
CA ALA A 513 38.11 0.70 26.62
C ALA A 513 38.79 -0.67 26.63
N TYR A 514 39.90 -0.77 27.40
CA TYR A 514 40.48 -2.05 27.73
C TYR A 514 39.48 -2.99 28.36
N SER A 515 39.52 -4.28 28.03
CA SER A 515 38.71 -5.30 28.70
C SER A 515 39.50 -6.61 28.85
N LEU A 516 39.07 -7.44 29.80
CA LEU A 516 39.68 -8.74 30.11
C LEU A 516 38.67 -9.86 29.86
N SER A 517 39.15 -10.93 29.24
CA SER A 517 38.43 -12.21 29.15
C SER A 517 38.95 -13.12 30.24
N TYR A 518 38.26 -13.20 31.37
CA TYR A 518 38.70 -13.99 32.53
C TYR A 518 38.82 -15.49 32.25
N SER A 519 38.04 -16.04 31.31
CA SER A 519 38.10 -17.44 30.90
C SER A 519 39.47 -17.82 30.27
N GLN A 520 40.16 -16.87 29.65
CA GLN A 520 41.48 -17.10 29.02
C GLN A 520 42.61 -17.30 30.03
N PHE A 521 42.42 -16.89 31.29
CA PHE A 521 43.40 -17.14 32.35
C PHE A 521 43.51 -18.60 32.78
N VAL A 522 42.50 -19.44 32.47
CA VAL A 522 42.47 -20.86 32.86
C VAL A 522 43.67 -21.64 32.26
N VAL A 523 43.99 -21.40 30.99
CA VAL A 523 45.08 -22.13 30.31
C VAL A 523 46.45 -21.79 30.91
N PRO A 524 46.87 -20.52 31.10
CA PRO A 524 48.06 -20.17 31.83
C PRO A 524 48.08 -20.67 33.28
N LEU A 525 46.96 -20.66 34.00
CA LEU A 525 46.84 -21.21 35.34
C LEU A 525 47.12 -22.72 35.38
N VAL A 526 46.55 -23.49 34.45
CA VAL A 526 46.82 -24.93 34.32
C VAL A 526 48.34 -25.15 34.09
N LYS A 527 48.94 -24.36 33.17
CA LYS A 527 50.39 -24.46 32.92
C LYS A 527 51.20 -24.08 34.15
N ALA A 528 50.83 -23.05 34.90
CA ALA A 528 51.49 -22.62 36.13
C ALA A 528 51.48 -23.73 37.20
N VAL A 529 50.31 -24.41 37.39
CA VAL A 529 50.18 -25.53 38.33
C VAL A 529 51.06 -26.70 37.90
N GLN A 530 51.15 -27.05 36.64
CA GLN A 530 52.02 -28.08 36.11
C GLN A 530 53.50 -27.76 36.36
N GLU A 531 53.94 -26.54 36.12
CA GLU A 531 55.30 -26.07 36.39
C GLU A 531 55.60 -26.06 37.89
N GLN A 532 54.68 -25.61 38.73
CA GLN A 532 54.82 -25.65 40.19
C GLN A 532 54.92 -27.08 40.70
N HIS A 533 54.14 -28.00 40.17
CA HIS A 533 54.20 -29.41 40.53
C HIS A 533 55.60 -30.01 40.20
N ALA A 534 56.11 -29.74 39.01
CA ALA A 534 57.46 -30.19 38.62
C ALA A 534 58.55 -29.60 39.50
N ILE A 535 58.44 -28.37 39.98
CA ILE A 535 59.36 -27.76 40.95
C ILE A 535 59.26 -28.47 42.30
N ILE A 536 58.05 -28.75 42.80
CA ILE A 536 57.82 -29.48 44.07
C ILE A 536 58.44 -30.87 44.00
N GLU A 537 58.20 -31.62 42.91
CA GLU A 537 58.78 -32.95 42.73
C GLU A 537 60.34 -32.91 42.77
N LYS A 538 60.91 -31.89 42.11
CA LYS A 538 62.38 -31.69 42.12
C LYS A 538 62.88 -31.37 43.52
N GLN A 539 62.14 -30.50 44.25
CA GLN A 539 62.50 -30.19 45.64
C GLN A 539 62.37 -31.42 46.54
N GLN A 540 61.33 -32.23 46.37
CA GLN A 540 61.14 -33.45 47.16
C GLN A 540 62.26 -34.44 46.91
N LYS A 541 62.69 -34.67 45.66
CA LYS A 541 63.86 -35.52 45.34
C LYS A 541 65.11 -35.00 45.98
N LEU A 542 65.32 -33.69 46.05
CA LEU A 542 66.46 -33.07 46.70
C LEU A 542 66.41 -33.27 48.21
N ILE A 543 65.31 -33.10 48.83
CA ILE A 543 65.07 -33.36 50.26
C ILE A 543 65.36 -34.84 50.59
N ASP A 544 64.86 -35.78 49.80
CA ASP A 544 65.12 -37.23 50.00
C ASP A 544 66.60 -37.56 49.85
N GLN A 545 67.30 -36.92 48.92
CA GLN A 545 68.76 -37.05 48.77
C GLN A 545 69.52 -36.48 49.98
N LEU A 546 69.07 -35.32 50.48
CA LEU A 546 69.66 -34.69 51.66
C LEU A 546 69.41 -35.53 52.91
N LEU A 547 68.22 -36.08 53.12
CA LEU A 547 67.90 -36.97 54.20
C LEU A 547 68.80 -38.21 54.20
N LYS A 548 68.98 -38.88 53.04
CA LYS A 548 69.93 -40.01 52.90
C LYS A 548 71.36 -39.63 53.25
N ARG A 549 71.83 -38.43 52.93
CA ARG A 549 73.16 -37.92 53.27
C ARG A 549 73.25 -37.62 54.75
N VAL A 550 72.25 -37.05 55.39
CA VAL A 550 72.25 -36.84 56.86
C VAL A 550 72.24 -38.13 57.59
N GLU A 551 71.43 -39.13 57.24
CA GLU A 551 71.43 -40.46 57.83
C GLU A 551 72.75 -41.16 57.69
N ALA A 552 73.48 -40.95 56.54
CA ALA A 552 74.83 -41.53 56.35
C ALA A 552 75.92 -40.80 57.17
N LEU A 553 75.71 -39.53 57.52
CA LEU A 553 76.61 -38.78 58.40
C LEU A 553 76.35 -39.10 59.89
N GLU A 554 75.15 -39.35 60.30
CA GLU A 554 74.74 -39.75 61.67
C GLU A 554 75.19 -41.16 62.02
N LYS A 555 75.44 -42.02 61.01
CA LYS A 555 75.98 -43.36 61.16
C LYS A 555 77.51 -43.45 61.18
N LYS A 556 78.20 -42.35 61.04
CA LYS A 556 79.64 -42.21 61.21
C LYS A 556 80.00 -41.68 62.60
#